data_0dbd6cbf02d18b97b460464f753feddb
#
_entry.id   0dbd6cbf02d18b97b460464f753feddb
#
_cell.length_a   1.000
_cell.length_b   1.000
_cell.length_c   1.000
_cell.angle_alpha   90.00
_cell.angle_beta   90.00
_cell.angle_gamma   90.00
#
_symmetry.space_group_name_H-M   'P 1'
#
loop_
_entity.id
_entity.type
_entity.pdbx_description
1 polymer ?
#
loop_
_entity_poly.entity_id
_entity_poly.type
_entity_poly.pdbx_seq_one_letter_code
_entity_poly.pdbx_strand_id
1 'polypeptide(L)'
;MANQQEQVYLEAGEWIDRLADGELDALNRHRFVRWLEKSELHRATLEKMIATWEDPTLQAAFVAAKKASQPSRKRILVTWGSAVAASLLAIAIIWPDYRGETIAPSPQLLTAAHEALSDGSEVQLQPSSELAVLFSDDTRYLNLKKGQGYFDVAKDRSRPFVVKVGLSSVTAVGTAFNIDRQEQRVDVVVHEGIVEVRDNADSAPLLLKAGEQLTIENGVAGPVEKVDLAQRVDWRTGWIEVEDESLNYLFERLNRYAKKPILPVDSAVGNRRVAGRFKLEETAQTLAMLGSLYNLDIADTRSGYEISRQAD
;
A
#
# COMPACT_ATOMS: atom_id res chain seq x y z
N MET A 1 15.11 -8.50 22.04
CA MET A 1 14.37 -9.56 21.30
C MET A 1 13.18 -8.99 20.50
N ALA A 2 12.35 -8.07 21.02
CA ALA A 2 11.24 -7.45 20.30
C ALA A 2 11.66 -6.77 18.97
N ASN A 3 12.77 -6.03 18.98
CA ASN A 3 13.26 -5.30 17.78
C ASN A 3 13.68 -6.24 16.63
N GLN A 4 14.16 -7.44 16.93
CA GLN A 4 14.61 -8.40 15.91
C GLN A 4 13.41 -9.11 15.23
N GLN A 5 12.36 -9.38 15.96
CA GLN A 5 11.15 -10.03 15.45
C GLN A 5 10.35 -9.06 14.54
N GLU A 6 10.28 -7.80 14.94
CA GLU A 6 9.67 -6.71 14.15
C GLU A 6 10.40 -6.53 12.81
N GLN A 7 11.72 -6.50 12.84
CA GLN A 7 12.53 -6.38 11.62
C GLN A 7 12.31 -7.57 10.67
N VAL A 8 12.26 -8.79 11.19
CA VAL A 8 12.00 -10.00 10.39
C VAL A 8 10.59 -9.95 9.77
N TYR A 9 9.62 -9.39 10.46
CA TYR A 9 8.25 -9.22 9.96
C TYR A 9 8.18 -8.24 8.79
N LEU A 10 8.89 -7.11 8.89
CA LEU A 10 8.98 -6.12 7.82
C LEU A 10 9.70 -6.70 6.59
N GLU A 11 10.83 -7.38 6.79
CA GLU A 11 11.58 -8.03 5.71
C GLU A 11 10.74 -9.12 5.01
N ALA A 12 9.93 -9.87 5.77
CA ALA A 12 9.02 -10.87 5.21
C ALA A 12 7.94 -10.25 4.33
N GLY A 13 7.36 -9.11 4.74
CA GLY A 13 6.39 -8.34 3.95
C GLY A 13 6.95 -7.92 2.60
N GLU A 14 8.20 -7.41 2.59
CA GLU A 14 8.88 -7.04 1.35
C GLU A 14 9.08 -8.21 0.38
N TRP A 15 9.41 -9.38 0.92
CA TRP A 15 9.55 -10.57 0.08
C TRP A 15 8.22 -11.03 -0.49
N ILE A 16 7.13 -10.90 0.27
CA ILE A 16 5.77 -11.22 -0.21
C ILE A 16 5.37 -10.27 -1.35
N ASP A 17 5.58 -8.97 -1.19
CA ASP A 17 5.26 -7.98 -2.23
C ASP A 17 6.03 -8.28 -3.53
N ARG A 18 7.36 -8.54 -3.42
CA ARG A 18 8.19 -8.90 -4.59
C ARG A 18 7.77 -10.22 -5.25
N LEU A 19 7.29 -11.18 -4.47
CA LEU A 19 6.77 -12.45 -4.97
C LEU A 19 5.40 -12.28 -5.65
N ALA A 20 4.58 -11.35 -5.18
CA ALA A 20 3.28 -11.01 -5.75
C ALA A 20 3.39 -10.26 -7.08
N ASP A 21 4.45 -9.44 -7.24
CA ASP A 21 4.72 -8.67 -8.48
C ASP A 21 5.23 -9.54 -9.65
N GLY A 22 5.50 -10.83 -9.41
CA GLY A 22 5.90 -11.78 -10.43
C GLY A 22 7.15 -12.60 -10.10
N GLU A 23 7.77 -13.23 -11.13
CA GLU A 23 8.97 -14.05 -10.92
C GLU A 23 10.16 -13.19 -10.51
N LEU A 24 10.79 -13.54 -9.38
CA LEU A 24 12.04 -12.93 -8.94
C LEU A 24 13.15 -13.15 -9.98
N ASP A 25 13.88 -12.10 -10.32
CA ASP A 25 15.12 -12.23 -11.10
C ASP A 25 16.17 -13.08 -10.36
N ALA A 26 17.23 -13.49 -11.05
CA ALA A 26 18.25 -14.39 -10.49
C ALA A 26 18.93 -13.82 -9.23
N LEU A 27 19.13 -12.51 -9.16
CA LEU A 27 19.77 -11.82 -8.03
C LEU A 27 18.85 -11.78 -6.81
N ASN A 28 17.59 -11.38 -7.01
CA ASN A 28 16.60 -11.31 -5.93
C ASN A 28 16.22 -12.71 -5.43
N ARG A 29 16.17 -13.72 -6.31
CA ARG A 29 15.99 -15.12 -5.90
C ARG A 29 17.09 -15.60 -4.97
N HIS A 30 18.36 -15.28 -5.27
CA HIS A 30 19.50 -15.63 -4.42
C HIS A 30 19.45 -14.89 -3.07
N ARG A 31 19.05 -13.62 -3.06
CA ARG A 31 18.87 -12.82 -1.83
C ARG A 31 17.74 -13.37 -0.96
N PHE A 32 16.63 -13.76 -1.57
CA PHE A 32 15.48 -14.36 -0.89
C PHE A 32 15.83 -15.69 -0.21
N VAL A 33 16.49 -16.61 -0.93
CA VAL A 33 16.95 -17.88 -0.34
C VAL A 33 17.88 -17.64 0.84
N ARG A 34 18.83 -16.73 0.69
CA ARG A 34 19.78 -16.38 1.77
C ARG A 34 19.09 -15.75 2.98
N TRP A 35 18.04 -14.96 2.74
CA TRP A 35 17.21 -14.39 3.80
C TRP A 35 16.43 -15.48 4.56
N LEU A 36 15.82 -16.44 3.86
CA LEU A 36 15.15 -17.60 4.47
C LEU A 36 16.08 -18.47 5.33
N GLU A 37 17.35 -18.53 4.96
CA GLU A 37 18.36 -19.33 5.66
C GLU A 37 18.97 -18.62 6.88
N LYS A 38 18.70 -17.32 7.10
CA LYS A 38 19.26 -16.57 8.24
C LYS A 38 18.85 -17.17 9.60
N SER A 39 17.59 -17.57 9.77
CA SER A 39 17.12 -18.25 10.98
C SER A 39 15.75 -18.90 10.77
N GLU A 40 15.36 -19.78 11.69
CA GLU A 40 14.02 -20.38 11.72
C GLU A 40 12.92 -19.32 11.88
N LEU A 41 13.20 -18.22 12.57
CA LEU A 41 12.28 -17.09 12.73
C LEU A 41 11.91 -16.45 11.39
N HIS A 42 12.89 -16.25 10.46
CA HIS A 42 12.63 -15.70 9.13
C HIS A 42 11.70 -16.59 8.33
N ARG A 43 11.97 -17.90 8.36
CA ARG A 43 11.16 -18.90 7.64
C ARG A 43 9.75 -19.00 8.20
N ALA A 44 9.63 -19.13 9.52
CA ALA A 44 8.34 -19.25 10.20
C ALA A 44 7.48 -17.98 10.02
N THR A 45 8.11 -16.80 10.05
CA THR A 45 7.40 -15.53 9.82
C THR A 45 6.87 -15.45 8.40
N LEU A 46 7.68 -15.77 7.39
CA LEU A 46 7.22 -15.75 6.01
C LEU A 46 6.14 -16.81 5.73
N GLU A 47 6.32 -18.04 6.24
CA GLU A 47 5.31 -19.11 6.11
C GLU A 47 3.97 -18.68 6.72
N LYS A 48 4.00 -18.05 7.89
CA LYS A 48 2.83 -17.51 8.58
C LYS A 48 2.14 -16.43 7.74
N MET A 49 2.89 -15.50 7.18
CA MET A 49 2.35 -14.42 6.36
C MET A 49 1.74 -14.95 5.05
N ILE A 50 2.42 -15.87 4.34
CA ILE A 50 1.92 -16.47 3.09
C ILE A 50 0.67 -17.33 3.33
N ALA A 51 0.60 -18.04 4.45
CA ALA A 51 -0.58 -18.84 4.79
C ALA A 51 -1.84 -17.99 5.02
N THR A 52 -1.65 -16.73 5.39
CA THR A 52 -2.74 -15.75 5.59
C THR A 52 -3.17 -15.09 4.26
N TRP A 53 -2.33 -15.17 3.24
CA TRP A 53 -2.62 -14.67 1.89
C TRP A 53 -3.07 -15.84 1.01
N GLU A 54 -4.36 -15.92 0.73
CA GLU A 54 -4.96 -16.95 -0.15
C GLU A 54 -4.61 -16.73 -1.65
N ASP A 55 -3.40 -16.24 -1.96
CA ASP A 55 -2.95 -16.04 -3.34
C ASP A 55 -2.20 -17.30 -3.85
N PRO A 56 -2.76 -18.01 -4.84
CA PRO A 56 -2.14 -19.23 -5.40
C PRO A 56 -0.77 -19.00 -6.04
N THR A 57 -0.49 -17.78 -6.53
CA THR A 57 0.79 -17.41 -7.15
C THR A 57 1.90 -17.30 -6.11
N LEU A 58 1.61 -16.71 -4.95
CA LEU A 58 2.53 -16.62 -3.82
C LEU A 58 2.87 -18.00 -3.24
N GLN A 59 1.86 -18.86 -3.10
CA GLN A 59 2.06 -20.24 -2.64
C GLN A 59 2.94 -21.04 -3.61
N ALA A 60 2.72 -20.90 -4.92
CA ALA A 60 3.52 -21.56 -5.95
C ALA A 60 4.98 -21.05 -5.95
N ALA A 61 5.21 -19.74 -5.83
CA ALA A 61 6.53 -19.14 -5.78
C ALA A 61 7.31 -19.59 -4.53
N PHE A 62 6.64 -19.66 -3.37
CA PHE A 62 7.24 -20.15 -2.12
C PHE A 62 7.62 -21.63 -2.19
N VAL A 63 6.76 -22.49 -2.75
CA VAL A 63 7.06 -23.91 -2.95
C VAL A 63 8.26 -24.11 -3.89
N ALA A 64 8.36 -23.31 -4.95
CA ALA A 64 9.50 -23.34 -5.86
C ALA A 64 10.81 -22.92 -5.17
N ALA A 65 10.79 -21.88 -4.35
CA ALA A 65 11.95 -21.42 -3.57
C ALA A 65 12.37 -22.45 -2.50
N LYS A 66 11.42 -23.07 -1.81
CA LYS A 66 11.66 -24.13 -0.83
C LYS A 66 12.31 -25.37 -1.46
N LYS A 67 11.94 -25.69 -2.70
CA LYS A 67 12.55 -26.79 -3.46
C LYS A 67 13.99 -26.49 -3.91
N ALA A 68 14.31 -25.22 -4.17
CA ALA A 68 15.65 -24.76 -4.53
C ALA A 68 16.64 -24.74 -3.34
N SER A 69 16.15 -24.59 -2.11
CA SER A 69 16.98 -24.53 -0.88
C SER A 69 17.29 -25.90 -0.27
N GLN A 70 16.79 -27.02 -0.82
CA GLN A 70 17.13 -28.33 -0.30
C GLN A 70 18.51 -28.80 -0.81
N PRO A 71 19.50 -29.01 0.08
CA PRO A 71 20.77 -29.63 -0.31
C PRO A 71 20.51 -31.06 -0.78
N SER A 72 21.08 -31.43 -1.92
CA SER A 72 21.03 -32.80 -2.44
C SER A 72 21.76 -33.75 -1.50
N ARG A 73 21.06 -34.33 -0.54
CA ARG A 73 21.58 -35.40 0.30
C ARG A 73 21.33 -36.75 -0.39
N LYS A 74 22.41 -37.32 -0.86
CA LYS A 74 22.48 -38.75 -1.14
C LYS A 74 22.13 -39.53 0.14
N ARG A 75 21.11 -40.39 0.01
CA ARG A 75 20.70 -41.52 0.82
C ARG A 75 21.35 -41.76 2.18
N ILE A 76 20.56 -41.57 3.23
CA ILE A 76 20.56 -42.48 4.38
C ILE A 76 19.09 -42.82 4.67
N LEU A 77 18.74 -44.07 4.51
CA LEU A 77 17.47 -44.69 4.92
C LEU A 77 17.42 -44.69 6.46
N VAL A 78 16.54 -43.90 7.05
CA VAL A 78 16.05 -44.17 8.39
C VAL A 78 14.54 -43.98 8.39
N THR A 79 13.87 -45.07 8.69
CA THR A 79 12.44 -45.23 8.87
C THR A 79 11.95 -44.51 10.11
N TRP A 80 11.39 -43.32 9.92
CA TRP A 80 10.59 -42.65 10.95
C TRP A 80 9.46 -41.87 10.26
N GLY A 81 8.51 -42.60 9.75
CA GLY A 81 7.44 -42.09 8.89
C GLY A 81 6.04 -42.04 9.53
N SER A 82 5.91 -41.75 10.85
CA SER A 82 4.56 -41.66 11.43
C SER A 82 4.32 -40.58 12.48
N ALA A 83 5.34 -39.79 12.88
CA ALA A 83 5.19 -38.74 13.90
C ALA A 83 4.95 -37.33 13.33
N VAL A 84 5.28 -37.06 12.05
CA VAL A 84 5.20 -35.71 11.47
C VAL A 84 3.79 -35.38 10.95
N ALA A 85 3.01 -36.39 10.52
CA ALA A 85 1.64 -36.17 10.05
C ALA A 85 0.65 -35.83 11.19
N ALA A 86 0.88 -36.33 12.40
CA ALA A 86 0.02 -36.05 13.56
C ALA A 86 0.26 -34.67 14.18
N SER A 87 1.48 -34.12 14.07
CA SER A 87 1.80 -32.77 14.56
C SER A 87 1.25 -31.66 13.66
N LEU A 88 1.11 -31.89 12.36
CA LEU A 88 0.51 -30.92 11.44
C LEU A 88 -1.01 -30.81 11.59
N LEU A 89 -1.69 -31.89 11.99
CA LEU A 89 -3.13 -31.87 12.29
C LEU A 89 -3.45 -31.26 13.67
N ALA A 90 -2.56 -31.38 14.66
CA ALA A 90 -2.74 -30.75 15.96
C ALA A 90 -2.51 -29.25 15.94
N ILE A 91 -1.65 -28.75 15.03
CA ILE A 91 -1.43 -27.30 14.84
C ILE A 91 -2.63 -26.63 14.17
N ALA A 92 -3.37 -27.34 13.30
CA ALA A 92 -4.58 -26.81 12.65
C ALA A 92 -5.78 -26.67 13.60
N ILE A 93 -5.77 -27.30 14.78
CA ILE A 93 -6.90 -27.30 15.74
C ILE A 93 -6.71 -26.25 16.85
N ILE A 94 -5.47 -25.77 17.09
CA ILE A 94 -5.14 -24.85 18.19
C ILE A 94 -4.92 -23.40 17.66
N TRP A 95 -5.02 -23.20 16.33
CA TRP A 95 -4.77 -21.89 15.75
C TRP A 95 -6.00 -20.97 15.88
N PRO A 96 -5.92 -19.85 16.58
CA PRO A 96 -6.97 -18.85 16.48
C PRO A 96 -7.01 -18.34 15.04
N ASP A 97 -8.22 -18.24 14.53
CA ASP A 97 -8.62 -17.82 13.18
C ASP A 97 -8.11 -16.38 12.91
N TYR A 98 -6.83 -16.22 12.56
CA TYR A 98 -6.31 -14.93 12.11
C TYR A 98 -6.81 -14.69 10.68
N ARG A 99 -8.02 -14.20 10.57
CA ARG A 99 -8.53 -13.70 9.29
C ARG A 99 -7.87 -12.35 9.04
N GLY A 100 -7.02 -12.28 8.03
CA GLY A 100 -6.61 -11.02 7.48
C GLY A 100 -7.84 -10.28 6.97
N GLU A 101 -8.14 -9.10 7.53
CA GLU A 101 -9.21 -8.25 7.04
C GLU A 101 -8.72 -7.52 5.81
N THR A 102 -9.30 -7.80 4.66
CA THR A 102 -9.07 -7.00 3.45
C THR A 102 -10.20 -6.00 3.33
N ILE A 103 -9.89 -4.73 3.48
CA ILE A 103 -10.84 -3.63 3.31
C ILE A 103 -10.72 -3.16 1.87
N ALA A 104 -11.59 -3.67 1.01
CA ALA A 104 -11.75 -3.20 -0.36
C ALA A 104 -13.09 -2.48 -0.49
N PRO A 105 -13.14 -1.16 -0.71
CA PRO A 105 -14.38 -0.50 -1.01
C PRO A 105 -14.98 -1.08 -2.29
N SER A 106 -16.26 -1.37 -2.27
CA SER A 106 -16.96 -1.88 -3.44
C SER A 106 -16.82 -0.88 -4.59
N PRO A 107 -16.43 -1.30 -5.81
CA PRO A 107 -16.27 -0.39 -6.96
C PRO A 107 -17.59 0.28 -7.38
N GLN A 108 -18.73 -0.08 -6.79
CA GLN A 108 -20.04 0.53 -7.06
C GLN A 108 -20.37 1.71 -6.13
N LEU A 109 -19.62 1.92 -5.06
CA LEU A 109 -19.81 3.02 -4.11
C LEU A 109 -18.80 4.11 -4.42
N LEU A 110 -19.29 5.23 -4.94
CA LEU A 110 -18.52 6.48 -5.14
C LEU A 110 -18.17 7.20 -3.82
N THR A 111 -18.36 6.54 -2.69
CA THR A 111 -18.10 7.05 -1.33
C THR A 111 -16.93 6.30 -0.72
N ALA A 112 -16.14 7.01 0.08
CA ALA A 112 -15.08 6.40 0.87
C ALA A 112 -15.65 5.36 1.84
N ALA A 113 -14.98 4.23 1.98
CA ALA A 113 -15.28 3.29 3.04
C ALA A 113 -14.78 3.86 4.37
N HIS A 114 -15.58 3.74 5.42
CA HIS A 114 -15.19 4.09 6.79
C HIS A 114 -15.29 2.83 7.64
N GLU A 115 -14.18 2.38 8.17
CA GLU A 115 -14.07 1.13 8.90
C GLU A 115 -13.39 1.34 10.26
N ALA A 116 -14.00 0.78 11.31
CA ALA A 116 -13.37 0.67 12.61
C ALA A 116 -12.59 -0.66 12.69
N LEU A 117 -11.32 -0.59 12.98
CA LEU A 117 -10.45 -1.76 13.12
C LEU A 117 -10.59 -2.38 14.52
N SER A 118 -10.15 -3.63 14.64
CA SER A 118 -10.26 -4.40 15.89
C SER A 118 -9.44 -3.85 17.07
N ASP A 119 -8.45 -2.98 16.79
CA ASP A 119 -7.65 -2.27 17.79
C ASP A 119 -8.26 -0.94 18.25
N GLY A 120 -9.41 -0.55 17.70
CA GLY A 120 -10.07 0.73 17.95
C GLY A 120 -9.56 1.89 17.07
N SER A 121 -8.66 1.62 16.11
CA SER A 121 -8.29 2.61 15.09
C SER A 121 -9.42 2.76 14.06
N GLU A 122 -9.51 3.93 13.44
CA GLU A 122 -10.46 4.20 12.36
C GLU A 122 -9.72 4.46 11.05
N VAL A 123 -10.24 3.89 9.97
CA VAL A 123 -9.68 4.08 8.62
C VAL A 123 -10.77 4.57 7.68
N GLN A 124 -10.46 5.63 6.93
CA GLN A 124 -11.29 6.08 5.81
C GLN A 124 -10.51 5.92 4.52
N LEU A 125 -11.08 5.15 3.59
CA LEU A 125 -10.47 4.88 2.30
C LEU A 125 -11.21 5.62 1.18
N GLN A 126 -10.48 6.18 0.24
CA GLN A 126 -11.05 6.65 -1.02
C GLN A 126 -11.60 5.48 -1.86
N PRO A 127 -12.55 5.72 -2.77
CA PRO A 127 -12.96 4.73 -3.76
C PRO A 127 -11.74 4.16 -4.51
N SER A 128 -11.85 2.89 -4.91
CA SER A 128 -10.77 2.17 -5.62
C SER A 128 -9.47 2.00 -4.82
N SER A 129 -9.46 2.28 -3.52
CA SER A 129 -8.35 1.96 -2.63
C SER A 129 -8.39 0.50 -2.20
N GLU A 130 -7.22 -0.07 -1.93
CA GLU A 130 -7.07 -1.45 -1.46
C GLU A 130 -6.12 -1.47 -0.27
N LEU A 131 -6.66 -1.89 0.89
CA LEU A 131 -5.94 -1.99 2.16
C LEU A 131 -6.08 -3.40 2.71
N ALA A 132 -4.95 -4.08 2.93
CA ALA A 132 -4.90 -5.31 3.69
C ALA A 132 -4.54 -5.01 5.15
N VAL A 133 -5.19 -5.69 6.10
CA VAL A 133 -4.96 -5.52 7.54
C VAL A 133 -4.54 -6.85 8.14
N LEU A 134 -3.45 -6.87 8.87
CA LEU A 134 -2.92 -8.04 9.55
C LEU A 134 -2.40 -7.64 10.94
N PHE A 135 -3.20 -7.88 11.97
CA PHE A 135 -2.82 -7.61 13.36
C PHE A 135 -2.27 -8.85 14.03
N SER A 136 -1.25 -8.66 14.85
CA SER A 136 -0.66 -9.69 15.70
C SER A 136 -0.57 -9.18 17.14
N ASP A 137 -0.06 -10.03 18.04
CA ASP A 137 0.15 -9.65 19.44
C ASP A 137 1.21 -8.54 19.61
N ASP A 138 2.14 -8.43 18.63
CA ASP A 138 3.28 -7.52 18.71
C ASP A 138 3.17 -6.33 17.75
N THR A 139 2.36 -6.41 16.67
CA THR A 139 2.33 -5.39 15.61
C THR A 139 0.95 -5.29 14.98
N ARG A 140 0.55 -4.09 14.62
CA ARG A 140 -0.63 -3.76 13.82
C ARG A 140 -0.16 -3.44 12.41
N TYR A 141 -0.06 -4.47 11.57
CA TYR A 141 0.47 -4.32 10.21
C TYR A 141 -0.67 -4.11 9.20
N LEU A 142 -0.48 -3.13 8.32
CA LEU A 142 -1.37 -2.83 7.21
C LEU A 142 -0.57 -2.68 5.92
N ASN A 143 -1.20 -2.99 4.78
CA ASN A 143 -0.60 -2.75 3.47
C ASN A 143 -1.58 -1.99 2.58
N LEU A 144 -1.27 -0.73 2.27
CA LEU A 144 -2.00 0.08 1.30
C LEU A 144 -1.46 -0.23 -0.10
N LYS A 145 -2.11 -1.17 -0.81
CA LYS A 145 -1.69 -1.62 -2.13
C LYS A 145 -1.89 -0.56 -3.21
N LYS A 146 -2.97 0.23 -3.12
CA LYS A 146 -3.26 1.37 -3.98
C LYS A 146 -4.27 2.33 -3.36
N GLY A 147 -4.32 3.55 -3.87
CA GLY A 147 -5.31 4.54 -3.50
C GLY A 147 -4.91 5.37 -2.30
N GLN A 148 -5.86 5.87 -1.55
CA GLN A 148 -5.65 6.81 -0.46
C GLN A 148 -6.43 6.40 0.78
N GLY A 149 -5.78 6.52 1.94
CA GLY A 149 -6.38 6.28 3.23
C GLY A 149 -6.04 7.37 4.25
N TYR A 150 -7.02 7.73 5.06
CA TYR A 150 -6.83 8.47 6.28
C TYR A 150 -6.92 7.49 7.45
N PHE A 151 -5.94 7.56 8.33
CA PHE A 151 -5.78 6.67 9.48
C PHE A 151 -5.85 7.49 10.75
N ASP A 152 -6.81 7.18 11.62
CA ASP A 152 -6.88 7.68 12.99
C ASP A 152 -6.54 6.53 13.93
N VAL A 153 -5.30 6.53 14.41
CA VAL A 153 -4.68 5.37 15.06
C VAL A 153 -4.90 5.43 16.56
N ALA A 154 -5.53 4.40 17.13
CA ALA A 154 -5.65 4.23 18.55
C ALA A 154 -4.27 4.14 19.24
N LYS A 155 -4.15 4.81 20.40
CA LYS A 155 -2.90 4.87 21.17
C LYS A 155 -2.56 3.51 21.77
N ASP A 156 -1.52 2.86 21.22
CA ASP A 156 -0.96 1.63 21.75
C ASP A 156 0.55 1.60 21.51
N ARG A 157 1.31 1.88 22.56
CA ARG A 157 2.79 1.90 22.51
C ARG A 157 3.42 0.51 22.48
N SER A 158 2.67 -0.50 22.87
CA SER A 158 3.18 -1.88 22.91
C SER A 158 3.15 -2.54 21.53
N ARG A 159 2.26 -2.06 20.62
CA ARG A 159 2.09 -2.58 19.28
C ARG A 159 2.10 -1.43 18.27
N PRO A 160 3.24 -1.17 17.61
CA PRO A 160 3.31 -0.14 16.58
C PRO A 160 2.31 -0.44 15.44
N PHE A 161 1.72 0.63 14.90
CA PHE A 161 0.84 0.60 13.74
C PHE A 161 1.68 0.90 12.50
N VAL A 162 1.87 -0.09 11.65
CA VAL A 162 2.76 0.00 10.49
C VAL A 162 1.95 -0.11 9.22
N VAL A 163 1.93 0.95 8.41
CA VAL A 163 1.33 0.94 7.08
C VAL A 163 2.44 0.80 6.04
N LYS A 164 2.48 -0.33 5.37
CA LYS A 164 3.33 -0.55 4.20
C LYS A 164 2.70 0.10 2.97
N VAL A 165 3.53 0.75 2.14
CA VAL A 165 3.08 1.43 0.92
C VAL A 165 4.15 1.23 -0.16
N GLY A 166 4.04 0.17 -0.95
CA GLY A 166 5.09 -0.22 -1.89
C GLY A 166 6.41 -0.55 -1.16
N LEU A 167 7.50 0.13 -1.48
CA LEU A 167 8.79 -0.03 -0.78
C LEU A 167 8.84 0.74 0.53
N SER A 168 7.96 1.73 0.71
CA SER A 168 7.95 2.63 1.86
C SER A 168 7.13 2.08 3.03
N SER A 169 7.32 2.65 4.21
CA SER A 169 6.51 2.34 5.39
C SER A 169 6.28 3.58 6.25
N VAL A 170 5.11 3.65 6.87
CA VAL A 170 4.72 4.68 7.84
C VAL A 170 4.39 4.00 9.15
N THR A 171 5.12 4.33 10.22
CA THR A 171 4.92 3.76 11.56
C THR A 171 4.34 4.80 12.50
N ALA A 172 3.27 4.42 13.19
CA ALA A 172 2.50 5.25 14.10
C ALA A 172 2.28 4.55 15.45
N VAL A 173 2.00 5.35 16.50
CA VAL A 173 1.74 4.82 17.86
C VAL A 173 0.46 5.40 18.48
N GLY A 174 -0.20 6.29 17.76
CA GLY A 174 -1.40 7.01 18.22
C GLY A 174 -1.41 8.39 17.58
N THR A 175 -1.72 8.46 16.31
CA THR A 175 -1.56 9.61 15.42
C THR A 175 -2.68 9.62 14.40
N ALA A 176 -3.00 10.80 13.85
CA ALA A 176 -3.88 10.91 12.71
C ALA A 176 -3.07 11.34 11.48
N PHE A 177 -3.12 10.59 10.40
CA PHE A 177 -2.36 10.86 9.18
C PHE A 177 -3.06 10.35 7.93
N ASN A 178 -2.67 10.90 6.79
CA ASN A 178 -3.15 10.50 5.47
C ASN A 178 -2.00 9.95 4.64
N ILE A 179 -2.25 8.89 3.89
CA ILE A 179 -1.36 8.36 2.87
C ILE A 179 -2.11 8.34 1.55
N ASP A 180 -1.52 8.91 0.50
CA ASP A 180 -1.98 8.80 -0.88
C ASP A 180 -0.92 8.08 -1.70
N ARG A 181 -1.26 6.88 -2.19
CA ARG A 181 -0.40 6.08 -3.06
C ARG A 181 -0.87 6.20 -4.50
N GLN A 182 0.01 6.67 -5.33
CA GLN A 182 -0.08 6.63 -6.80
C GLN A 182 0.99 5.69 -7.34
N GLU A 183 1.03 5.49 -8.65
CA GLU A 183 1.90 4.49 -9.27
C GLU A 183 3.38 4.65 -8.88
N GLN A 184 3.91 5.88 -8.93
CA GLN A 184 5.31 6.19 -8.63
C GLN A 184 5.50 7.19 -7.50
N ARG A 185 4.42 7.57 -6.83
CA ARG A 185 4.42 8.61 -5.79
C ARG A 185 3.63 8.16 -4.57
N VAL A 186 4.18 8.47 -3.40
CA VAL A 186 3.51 8.32 -2.11
C VAL A 186 3.57 9.65 -1.38
N ASP A 187 2.40 10.20 -1.05
CA ASP A 187 2.29 11.42 -0.25
C ASP A 187 1.83 11.06 1.16
N VAL A 188 2.56 11.51 2.18
CA VAL A 188 2.24 11.32 3.59
C VAL A 188 2.01 12.67 4.23
N VAL A 189 0.87 12.86 4.90
CA VAL A 189 0.53 14.10 5.62
C VAL A 189 0.12 13.76 7.03
N VAL A 190 0.72 14.40 8.04
CA VAL A 190 0.40 14.17 9.45
C VAL A 190 -0.56 15.25 9.96
N HIS A 191 -1.71 14.80 10.47
CA HIS A 191 -2.73 15.68 11.04
C HIS A 191 -2.59 15.81 12.56
N GLU A 192 -2.23 14.72 13.26
CA GLU A 192 -2.02 14.71 14.71
C GLU A 192 -0.86 13.79 15.09
N GLY A 193 -0.04 14.20 16.04
CA GLY A 193 1.05 13.40 16.59
C GLY A 193 2.32 13.40 15.74
N ILE A 194 3.01 12.27 15.71
CA ILE A 194 4.29 12.08 15.00
C ILE A 194 4.29 10.68 14.39
N VAL A 195 4.67 10.58 13.13
CA VAL A 195 4.92 9.31 12.45
C VAL A 195 6.39 9.17 12.05
N GLU A 196 6.87 7.95 11.99
CA GLU A 196 8.14 7.59 11.36
C GLU A 196 7.89 7.11 9.94
N VAL A 197 8.58 7.70 8.96
CA VAL A 197 8.48 7.30 7.55
C VAL A 197 9.83 6.80 7.07
N ARG A 198 9.82 5.67 6.36
CA ARG A 198 10.97 5.14 5.62
C ARG A 198 10.59 5.02 4.16
N ASP A 199 11.43 5.49 3.26
CA ASP A 199 11.24 5.35 1.81
C ASP A 199 11.57 3.94 1.32
N ASN A 200 12.43 3.23 2.04
CA ASN A 200 12.70 1.79 1.86
C ASN A 200 13.17 1.18 3.20
N ALA A 201 13.31 -0.14 3.26
CA ALA A 201 13.64 -0.86 4.49
C ALA A 201 15.03 -0.51 5.08
N ASP A 202 15.97 -0.12 4.22
CA ASP A 202 17.36 0.14 4.62
C ASP A 202 17.61 1.63 4.91
N SER A 203 16.61 2.50 4.66
CA SER A 203 16.77 3.95 4.86
C SER A 203 16.69 4.36 6.32
N ALA A 204 17.36 5.47 6.62
CA ALA A 204 17.18 6.13 7.90
C ALA A 204 15.74 6.66 8.03
N PRO A 205 15.11 6.52 9.21
CA PRO A 205 13.75 7.00 9.41
C PRO A 205 13.68 8.53 9.38
N LEU A 206 12.65 9.05 8.73
CA LEU A 206 12.27 10.45 8.76
C LEU A 206 11.08 10.62 9.72
N LEU A 207 11.17 11.57 10.65
CA LEU A 207 10.08 11.87 11.57
C LEU A 207 9.26 13.03 11.03
N LEU A 208 7.96 12.81 10.83
CA LEU A 208 7.00 13.82 10.45
C LEU A 208 6.10 14.14 11.63
N LYS A 209 5.87 15.42 11.89
CA LYS A 209 4.98 15.94 12.93
C LYS A 209 3.68 16.46 12.33
N ALA A 210 2.69 16.69 13.18
CA ALA A 210 1.46 17.35 12.79
C ALA A 210 1.75 18.67 12.02
N GLY A 211 1.09 18.86 10.87
CA GLY A 211 1.34 19.98 9.96
C GLY A 211 2.56 19.79 9.06
N GLU A 212 3.10 18.58 8.96
CA GLU A 212 4.19 18.26 8.03
C GLU A 212 3.73 17.23 7.00
N GLN A 213 4.33 17.32 5.82
CA GLN A 213 4.14 16.38 4.71
C GLN A 213 5.48 15.89 4.17
N LEU A 214 5.45 14.71 3.54
CA LEU A 214 6.55 14.12 2.81
C LEU A 214 6.02 13.51 1.52
N THR A 215 6.67 13.81 0.41
CA THR A 215 6.46 13.14 -0.87
C THR A 215 7.63 12.19 -1.13
N ILE A 216 7.31 10.95 -1.48
CA ILE A 216 8.28 9.93 -1.91
C ILE A 216 8.00 9.67 -3.39
N GLU A 217 8.97 9.97 -4.26
CA GLU A 217 8.86 9.73 -5.70
C GLU A 217 9.89 8.69 -6.15
N ASN A 218 9.43 7.68 -6.89
CA ASN A 218 10.28 6.59 -7.37
C ASN A 218 11.10 5.90 -6.24
N GLY A 219 10.52 5.83 -5.03
CA GLY A 219 11.16 5.24 -3.86
C GLY A 219 12.22 6.11 -3.19
N VAL A 220 12.29 7.40 -3.51
CA VAL A 220 13.21 8.36 -2.89
C VAL A 220 12.41 9.45 -2.17
N ALA A 221 12.68 9.63 -0.89
CA ALA A 221 12.03 10.65 -0.08
C ALA A 221 12.54 12.05 -0.46
N GLY A 222 11.61 12.97 -0.67
CA GLY A 222 11.86 14.40 -0.82
C GLY A 222 12.10 15.09 0.54
N PRO A 223 12.15 16.43 0.56
CA PRO A 223 12.22 17.17 1.81
C PRO A 223 10.91 17.09 2.59
N VAL A 224 11.01 17.17 3.92
CA VAL A 224 9.84 17.39 4.78
C VAL A 224 9.39 18.84 4.64
N GLU A 225 8.14 19.05 4.28
CA GLU A 225 7.54 20.34 4.05
C GLU A 225 6.45 20.64 5.09
N LYS A 226 6.23 21.91 5.40
CA LYS A 226 5.12 22.33 6.26
C LYS A 226 3.87 22.57 5.44
N VAL A 227 2.74 22.11 5.96
CA VAL A 227 1.41 22.36 5.39
C VAL A 227 0.49 23.00 6.42
N ASP A 228 -0.28 24.00 5.98
CA ASP A 228 -1.35 24.55 6.79
C ASP A 228 -2.60 23.67 6.68
N LEU A 229 -2.78 22.80 7.68
CA LEU A 229 -3.91 21.88 7.73
C LEU A 229 -5.28 22.59 7.76
N ALA A 230 -5.34 23.83 8.23
CA ALA A 230 -6.60 24.57 8.27
C ALA A 230 -7.00 25.12 6.89
N GLN A 231 -6.03 25.36 6.02
CA GLN A 231 -6.27 25.82 4.65
C GLN A 231 -6.30 24.67 3.64
N ARG A 232 -5.66 23.54 3.97
CA ARG A 232 -5.62 22.38 3.08
C ARG A 232 -7.00 21.75 2.92
N VAL A 233 -7.38 21.53 1.66
CA VAL A 233 -8.61 20.83 1.35
C VAL A 233 -8.47 19.34 1.69
N ASP A 234 -9.35 18.89 2.56
CA ASP A 234 -9.45 17.48 2.93
C ASP A 234 -10.33 16.74 1.90
N TRP A 235 -9.78 15.74 1.24
CA TRP A 235 -10.51 14.92 0.27
C TRP A 235 -11.79 14.29 0.85
N ARG A 236 -11.85 14.08 2.16
CA ARG A 236 -13.04 13.57 2.87
C ARG A 236 -14.24 14.52 2.75
N THR A 237 -14.00 15.77 2.39
CA THR A 237 -15.05 16.74 2.08
C THR A 237 -15.55 16.67 0.64
N GLY A 238 -15.03 15.73 -0.17
CA GLY A 238 -15.37 15.56 -1.58
C GLY A 238 -14.62 16.51 -2.54
N TRP A 239 -13.58 17.18 -2.04
CA TRP A 239 -12.75 18.09 -2.83
C TRP A 239 -11.31 17.65 -2.89
N ILE A 240 -10.62 18.08 -3.94
CA ILE A 240 -9.16 18.03 -4.07
C ILE A 240 -8.64 19.43 -4.37
N GLU A 241 -7.54 19.77 -3.77
CA GLU A 241 -6.73 20.94 -4.11
C GLU A 241 -5.42 20.47 -4.71
N VAL A 242 -5.03 21.09 -5.80
CA VAL A 242 -3.76 20.87 -6.48
C VAL A 242 -3.07 22.22 -6.68
N GLU A 243 -1.77 22.26 -6.41
CA GLU A 243 -0.92 23.42 -6.57
C GLU A 243 0.23 23.07 -7.49
N ASP A 244 0.19 23.63 -8.71
CA ASP A 244 1.22 23.39 -9.73
C ASP A 244 1.53 21.90 -9.98
N GLU A 245 0.49 21.06 -10.08
CA GLU A 245 0.58 19.63 -10.40
C GLU A 245 0.34 19.34 -11.89
N SER A 246 0.71 18.16 -12.36
CA SER A 246 0.42 17.75 -13.74
C SER A 246 -1.06 17.38 -13.92
N LEU A 247 -1.60 17.54 -15.15
CA LEU A 247 -2.94 17.01 -15.45
C LEU A 247 -3.03 15.50 -15.26
N ASN A 248 -1.96 14.75 -15.53
CA ASN A 248 -1.94 13.31 -15.23
C ASN A 248 -2.18 13.03 -13.76
N TYR A 249 -1.53 13.79 -12.86
CA TYR A 249 -1.74 13.67 -11.42
C TYR A 249 -3.20 13.91 -11.04
N LEU A 250 -3.82 14.98 -11.59
CA LEU A 250 -5.23 15.28 -11.33
C LEU A 250 -6.15 14.20 -11.91
N PHE A 251 -5.90 13.74 -13.14
CA PHE A 251 -6.71 12.70 -13.80
C PHE A 251 -6.67 11.37 -13.04
N GLU A 252 -5.52 10.97 -12.54
CA GLU A 252 -5.38 9.75 -11.72
C GLU A 252 -6.26 9.85 -10.47
N ARG A 253 -6.29 10.99 -9.81
CA ARG A 253 -7.10 11.20 -8.62
C ARG A 253 -8.60 11.26 -8.94
N LEU A 254 -9.00 11.95 -10.02
CA LEU A 254 -10.39 11.97 -10.48
C LEU A 254 -10.87 10.58 -10.90
N ASN A 255 -9.98 9.75 -11.47
CA ASN A 255 -10.32 8.38 -11.89
C ASN A 255 -10.77 7.50 -10.74
N ARG A 256 -10.39 7.79 -9.51
CA ARG A 256 -10.87 7.05 -8.33
C ARG A 256 -12.37 7.21 -8.09
N TYR A 257 -12.93 8.33 -8.55
CA TYR A 257 -14.35 8.70 -8.39
C TYR A 257 -15.14 8.62 -9.68
N ALA A 258 -14.47 8.50 -10.80
CA ALA A 258 -15.08 8.57 -12.12
C ALA A 258 -15.99 7.35 -12.38
N LYS A 259 -17.20 7.59 -12.87
CA LYS A 259 -18.12 6.54 -13.34
C LYS A 259 -17.63 5.86 -14.60
N LYS A 260 -16.87 6.58 -15.41
CA LYS A 260 -16.20 6.12 -16.62
C LYS A 260 -14.73 6.53 -16.51
N PRO A 261 -13.77 5.69 -16.91
CA PRO A 261 -12.36 6.02 -16.78
C PRO A 261 -11.98 7.22 -17.66
N ILE A 262 -11.09 8.06 -17.16
CA ILE A 262 -10.32 8.99 -17.97
C ILE A 262 -9.20 8.15 -18.58
N LEU A 263 -9.17 8.06 -19.90
CA LEU A 263 -8.20 7.25 -20.60
C LEU A 263 -6.81 7.92 -20.58
N PRO A 264 -5.72 7.16 -20.77
CA PRO A 264 -4.39 7.72 -20.85
C PRO A 264 -4.30 8.82 -21.91
N VAL A 265 -3.63 9.92 -21.56
CA VAL A 265 -3.43 11.06 -22.44
C VAL A 265 -1.98 11.12 -22.92
N ASP A 266 -1.74 11.80 -24.04
CA ASP A 266 -0.36 12.03 -24.48
C ASP A 266 0.40 12.93 -23.48
N SER A 267 1.73 12.86 -23.51
CA SER A 267 2.58 13.59 -22.57
C SER A 267 2.48 15.12 -22.73
N ALA A 268 2.13 15.61 -23.92
CA ALA A 268 1.98 17.06 -24.16
C ALA A 268 0.73 17.61 -23.48
N VAL A 269 -0.30 16.79 -23.29
CA VAL A 269 -1.47 17.12 -22.48
C VAL A 269 -1.20 16.81 -21.00
N GLY A 270 -0.77 15.58 -20.70
CA GLY A 270 -0.64 15.08 -19.35
C GLY A 270 0.35 15.86 -18.48
N ASN A 271 1.41 16.41 -19.06
CA ASN A 271 2.42 17.18 -18.33
C ASN A 271 2.06 18.67 -18.11
N ARG A 272 0.92 19.14 -18.64
CA ARG A 272 0.47 20.52 -18.38
C ARG A 272 0.22 20.75 -16.90
N ARG A 273 0.67 21.90 -16.41
CA ARG A 273 0.52 22.25 -15.00
C ARG A 273 -0.87 22.80 -14.72
N VAL A 274 -1.44 22.39 -13.61
CA VAL A 274 -2.77 22.79 -13.15
C VAL A 274 -2.71 23.18 -11.68
N ALA A 275 -3.45 24.23 -11.32
CA ALA A 275 -3.70 24.59 -9.93
C ALA A 275 -5.19 24.89 -9.76
N GLY A 276 -5.75 24.53 -8.62
CA GLY A 276 -7.15 24.81 -8.30
C GLY A 276 -7.76 23.79 -7.35
N ARG A 277 -9.06 24.02 -7.07
CA ARG A 277 -9.89 23.13 -6.27
C ARG A 277 -10.93 22.46 -7.17
N PHE A 278 -11.03 21.16 -7.09
CA PHE A 278 -11.89 20.36 -7.93
C PHE A 278 -12.75 19.44 -7.08
N LYS A 279 -14.01 19.26 -7.48
CA LYS A 279 -14.90 18.28 -6.88
C LYS A 279 -14.56 16.88 -7.39
N LEU A 280 -14.37 15.96 -6.49
CA LEU A 280 -13.97 14.59 -6.81
C LEU A 280 -15.10 13.81 -7.52
N GLU A 281 -16.34 14.01 -7.12
CA GLU A 281 -17.50 13.26 -7.65
C GLU A 281 -18.05 13.83 -8.97
N GLU A 282 -17.66 15.06 -9.35
CA GLU A 282 -18.16 15.76 -10.55
C GLU A 282 -17.16 15.67 -11.72
N THR A 283 -16.62 14.48 -11.98
CA THR A 283 -15.55 14.26 -12.98
C THR A 283 -15.90 14.85 -14.35
N ALA A 284 -17.10 14.63 -14.87
CA ALA A 284 -17.50 15.15 -16.19
C ALA A 284 -17.49 16.68 -16.25
N GLN A 285 -17.97 17.35 -15.20
CA GLN A 285 -17.99 18.82 -15.14
C GLN A 285 -16.56 19.37 -14.98
N THR A 286 -15.74 18.72 -14.17
CA THR A 286 -14.32 19.07 -14.00
C THR A 286 -13.58 18.95 -15.33
N LEU A 287 -13.79 17.87 -16.08
CA LEU A 287 -13.18 17.70 -17.40
C LEU A 287 -13.66 18.75 -18.39
N ALA A 288 -14.95 19.07 -18.44
CA ALA A 288 -15.48 20.12 -19.32
C ALA A 288 -14.84 21.48 -19.02
N MET A 289 -14.67 21.83 -17.73
CA MET A 289 -13.99 23.05 -17.32
C MET A 289 -12.50 23.04 -17.73
N LEU A 290 -11.79 21.94 -17.51
CA LEU A 290 -10.40 21.79 -17.94
C LEU A 290 -10.26 21.87 -19.47
N GLY A 291 -11.20 21.30 -20.22
CA GLY A 291 -11.27 21.43 -21.67
C GLY A 291 -11.27 22.88 -22.11
N SER A 292 -12.13 23.70 -21.50
CA SER A 292 -12.24 25.12 -21.81
C SER A 292 -11.00 25.92 -21.39
N LEU A 293 -10.40 25.62 -20.23
CA LEU A 293 -9.25 26.36 -19.69
C LEU A 293 -7.94 26.04 -20.42
N TYR A 294 -7.80 24.79 -20.87
CA TYR A 294 -6.54 24.29 -21.42
C TYR A 294 -6.61 23.98 -22.92
N ASN A 295 -7.69 24.39 -23.61
CA ASN A 295 -7.93 24.10 -25.03
C ASN A 295 -7.77 22.60 -25.32
N LEU A 296 -8.58 21.77 -24.61
CA LEU A 296 -8.61 20.32 -24.78
C LEU A 296 -9.96 19.89 -25.33
N ASP A 297 -9.96 18.97 -26.25
CA ASP A 297 -11.13 18.23 -26.68
C ASP A 297 -11.39 17.06 -25.73
N ILE A 298 -12.59 17.01 -25.17
CA ILE A 298 -13.04 15.96 -24.25
C ILE A 298 -14.17 15.19 -24.94
N ALA A 299 -13.89 13.97 -25.37
CA ALA A 299 -14.89 13.08 -25.96
C ALA A 299 -15.37 12.07 -24.91
N ASP A 300 -16.68 12.07 -24.63
CA ASP A 300 -17.34 11.05 -23.80
C ASP A 300 -17.68 9.85 -24.70
N THR A 301 -16.88 8.78 -24.60
CA THR A 301 -17.03 7.56 -25.38
C THR A 301 -17.60 6.42 -24.55
N ARG A 302 -17.86 5.26 -25.18
CA ARG A 302 -18.27 4.06 -24.43
C ARG A 302 -17.16 3.50 -23.55
N SER A 303 -15.90 3.69 -23.95
CA SER A 303 -14.70 3.20 -23.25
C SER A 303 -14.25 4.12 -22.12
N GLY A 304 -14.66 5.39 -22.13
CA GLY A 304 -14.24 6.38 -21.14
C GLY A 304 -14.15 7.78 -21.73
N TYR A 305 -13.52 8.70 -20.99
CA TYR A 305 -13.22 10.04 -21.46
C TYR A 305 -11.89 10.04 -22.22
N GLU A 306 -11.96 10.35 -23.50
CA GLU A 306 -10.80 10.55 -24.36
C GLU A 306 -10.46 12.04 -24.38
N ILE A 307 -9.21 12.37 -24.08
CA ILE A 307 -8.75 13.75 -23.97
C ILE A 307 -7.62 13.96 -24.95
N SER A 308 -7.79 14.96 -25.81
CA SER A 308 -6.79 15.34 -26.80
C SER A 308 -6.62 16.86 -26.85
N ARG A 309 -5.57 17.30 -27.52
CA ARG A 309 -5.36 18.71 -27.77
C ARG A 309 -6.37 19.17 -28.82
N GLN A 310 -7.03 20.31 -28.59
CA GLN A 310 -7.86 20.92 -29.62
C GLN A 310 -6.99 21.27 -30.83
N ALA A 311 -7.43 20.87 -32.00
CA ALA A 311 -6.76 21.25 -33.24
C ALA A 311 -6.97 22.76 -33.50
N ASP A 312 -5.90 23.45 -33.81
CA ASP A 312 -5.92 24.86 -34.15
C ASP A 312 -6.73 25.11 -35.45
#